data_4b213bb4b0d713b585cc60be96efaff8
#
_entry.id   4b213bb4b0d713b585cc60be96efaff8
#
_cell.length_a   1.000
_cell.length_b   1.000
_cell.length_c   1.000
_cell.angle_alpha   90.00
_cell.angle_beta   90.00
_cell.angle_gamma   90.00
#
_symmetry.space_group_name_H-M   'P 1'
#
loop_
_entity.id
_entity.type
_entity.pdbx_description
1 polymer ?
#
loop_
_entity_poly.entity_id
_entity_poly.type
_entity_poly.pdbx_seq_one_letter_code
_entity_poly.pdbx_strand_id
1 'polypeptide(L)'
;MQPTLTLATISFPEIRLAPRDAHKLRGYFGNLFREHSPLLHNHFEDGRVRYAYPLVQYKVIGGTPTLVGLLEGAKLLTELFFEMKSLEIDGRKYSVLERDIGFKKLEVGVGDNLYDYRFHTLWLSLNQQNYPEYQQKDPEARRAFLGRILTGNMLSFFKGIGLYLPEGARIMATVRPEEPVLTNYKNTRLMGFPGSFTTNAVLPDFVGLGKAVSHGFGTIMRV
;
A
#
# COMPACT_ATOMS: atom_id res chain seq x y z
N MET A 1 -22.04 -8.35 11.63
CA MET A 1 -21.89 -7.59 10.36
C MET A 1 -20.45 -7.14 10.30
N GLN A 2 -19.72 -7.49 9.24
CA GLN A 2 -18.34 -7.04 9.09
C GLN A 2 -18.33 -5.52 8.84
N PRO A 3 -17.34 -4.78 9.38
CA PRO A 3 -17.20 -3.35 9.13
C PRO A 3 -16.91 -3.10 7.65
N THR A 4 -17.44 -1.99 7.14
CA THR A 4 -17.23 -1.58 5.74
C THR A 4 -16.21 -0.48 5.62
N LEU A 5 -15.36 -0.57 4.60
CA LEU A 5 -14.35 0.41 4.24
C LEU A 5 -14.75 1.10 2.93
N THR A 6 -14.73 2.43 2.92
CA THR A 6 -14.81 3.22 1.69
C THR A 6 -13.43 3.33 1.07
N LEU A 7 -13.32 2.94 -0.19
CA LEU A 7 -12.10 3.02 -1.00
C LEU A 7 -12.40 3.80 -2.27
N ALA A 8 -11.56 4.78 -2.59
CA ALA A 8 -11.55 5.47 -3.87
C ALA A 8 -10.26 5.16 -4.63
N THR A 9 -10.37 5.02 -5.95
CA THR A 9 -9.22 4.94 -6.85
C THR A 9 -9.32 6.03 -7.89
N ILE A 10 -8.20 6.69 -8.18
CA ILE A 10 -8.07 7.60 -9.33
C ILE A 10 -6.93 7.05 -10.19
N SER A 11 -7.19 6.77 -11.45
CA SER A 11 -6.19 6.31 -12.42
C SER A 11 -6.09 7.23 -13.62
N PHE A 12 -4.90 7.21 -14.25
CA PHE A 12 -4.56 8.04 -15.40
C PHE A 12 -4.20 7.10 -16.57
N PRO A 13 -5.22 6.58 -17.30
CA PRO A 13 -5.06 5.45 -18.22
C PRO A 13 -4.16 5.76 -19.43
N GLU A 14 -4.06 7.01 -19.83
CA GLU A 14 -3.20 7.42 -20.96
C GLU A 14 -1.71 7.56 -20.58
N ILE A 15 -1.40 7.61 -19.28
CA ILE A 15 -0.03 7.81 -18.80
C ILE A 15 0.59 6.46 -18.47
N ARG A 16 1.82 6.24 -18.92
CA ARG A 16 2.60 5.04 -18.61
C ARG A 16 3.82 5.39 -17.78
N LEU A 17 3.94 4.76 -16.62
CA LEU A 17 5.06 4.88 -15.70
C LEU A 17 5.59 3.50 -15.31
N ALA A 18 6.84 3.45 -14.87
CA ALA A 18 7.40 2.24 -14.26
C ALA A 18 6.95 2.13 -12.78
N PRO A 19 6.81 0.91 -12.21
CA PRO A 19 6.45 0.72 -10.80
C PRO A 19 7.34 1.50 -9.82
N ARG A 20 8.62 1.66 -10.15
CA ARG A 20 9.58 2.46 -9.38
C ARG A 20 9.24 3.96 -9.31
N ASP A 21 8.38 4.46 -10.19
CA ASP A 21 8.03 5.90 -10.24
C ASP A 21 6.89 6.26 -9.26
N ALA A 22 6.29 5.28 -8.59
CA ALA A 22 5.21 5.53 -7.62
C ALA A 22 5.62 6.52 -6.50
N HIS A 23 6.89 6.52 -6.07
CA HIS A 23 7.38 7.49 -5.10
C HIS A 23 7.41 8.93 -5.65
N LYS A 24 7.60 9.10 -6.96
CA LYS A 24 7.61 10.40 -7.64
C LYS A 24 6.19 10.96 -7.73
N LEU A 25 5.18 10.09 -7.97
CA LEU A 25 3.77 10.47 -7.87
C LEU A 25 3.47 11.06 -6.49
N ARG A 26 3.93 10.39 -5.42
CA ARG A 26 3.77 10.90 -4.06
C ARG A 26 4.44 12.26 -3.88
N GLY A 27 5.63 12.45 -4.41
CA GLY A 27 6.34 13.74 -4.36
C GLY A 27 5.56 14.83 -5.07
N TYR A 28 5.08 14.55 -6.30
CA TYR A 28 4.32 15.48 -7.10
C TYR A 28 3.01 15.90 -6.41
N PHE A 29 2.16 14.94 -6.05
CA PHE A 29 0.86 15.24 -5.43
C PHE A 29 1.00 15.79 -4.02
N GLY A 30 2.00 15.33 -3.25
CA GLY A 30 2.29 15.88 -1.93
C GLY A 30 2.72 17.34 -1.97
N ASN A 31 3.40 17.78 -3.03
CA ASN A 31 3.75 19.18 -3.23
C ASN A 31 2.58 19.99 -3.80
N LEU A 32 1.88 19.45 -4.82
CA LEU A 32 0.76 20.13 -5.48
C LEU A 32 -0.38 20.47 -4.51
N PHE A 33 -0.66 19.56 -3.58
CA PHE A 33 -1.76 19.69 -2.63
C PHE A 33 -1.28 19.83 -1.18
N ARG A 34 -0.10 20.38 -0.99
CA ARG A 34 0.55 20.48 0.33
C ARG A 34 -0.32 21.18 1.38
N GLU A 35 -1.06 22.20 0.96
CA GLU A 35 -1.91 23.02 1.83
C GLU A 35 -3.29 22.39 2.10
N HIS A 36 -3.67 21.36 1.32
CA HIS A 36 -5.02 20.78 1.44
C HIS A 36 -5.14 19.75 2.56
N SER A 37 -4.12 18.91 2.77
CA SER A 37 -4.20 17.90 3.82
C SER A 37 -2.86 17.21 4.12
N PRO A 38 -2.53 16.99 5.40
CA PRO A 38 -1.38 16.17 5.80
C PRO A 38 -1.50 14.70 5.37
N LEU A 39 -2.69 14.21 4.97
CA LEU A 39 -2.89 12.84 4.47
C LEU A 39 -2.12 12.55 3.19
N LEU A 40 -1.82 13.57 2.37
CA LEU A 40 -1.12 13.42 1.10
C LEU A 40 0.39 13.17 1.26
N HIS A 41 0.98 13.62 2.38
CA HIS A 41 2.42 13.52 2.60
C HIS A 41 2.84 12.96 3.97
N ASN A 42 1.88 12.60 4.84
CA ASN A 42 2.12 12.02 6.18
C ASN A 42 3.02 12.87 7.10
N HIS A 43 3.00 14.20 6.95
CA HIS A 43 3.67 15.15 7.84
C HIS A 43 2.64 16.12 8.41
N PHE A 44 2.80 16.47 9.68
CA PHE A 44 2.08 17.60 10.28
C PHE A 44 2.80 18.91 9.93
N GLU A 45 2.11 20.04 10.07
CA GLU A 45 2.67 21.38 9.83
C GLU A 45 3.89 21.67 10.71
N ASP A 46 3.97 21.05 11.87
CA ASP A 46 5.10 21.16 12.82
C ASP A 46 6.28 20.22 12.47
N GLY A 47 6.26 19.58 11.30
CA GLY A 47 7.33 18.70 10.81
C GLY A 47 7.33 17.29 11.41
N ARG A 48 6.44 16.99 12.36
CA ARG A 48 6.32 15.63 12.90
C ARG A 48 5.80 14.66 11.85
N VAL A 49 6.38 13.46 11.77
CA VAL A 49 5.92 12.40 10.89
C VAL A 49 4.74 11.67 11.53
N ARG A 50 3.65 11.55 10.80
CA ARG A 50 2.53 10.71 11.22
C ARG A 50 2.90 9.23 11.00
N TYR A 51 3.31 8.54 12.05
CA TYR A 51 3.55 7.09 12.05
C TYR A 51 2.22 6.32 12.08
N ALA A 52 1.39 6.50 11.07
CA ALA A 52 0.14 5.78 10.90
C ALA A 52 0.10 5.14 9.51
N TYR A 53 -0.74 4.12 9.35
CA TYR A 53 -0.97 3.53 8.04
C TYR A 53 -1.50 4.62 7.07
N PRO A 54 -0.90 4.77 5.86
CA PRO A 54 -1.25 5.86 4.96
C PRO A 54 -2.63 5.65 4.34
N LEU A 55 -3.52 6.62 4.54
CA LEU A 55 -4.87 6.62 3.95
C LEU A 55 -4.88 7.09 2.49
N VAL A 56 -3.80 7.71 2.01
CA VAL A 56 -3.57 7.97 0.58
C VAL A 56 -2.30 7.26 0.16
N GLN A 57 -2.38 6.49 -0.91
CA GLN A 57 -1.30 5.67 -1.43
C GLN A 57 -1.13 5.92 -2.93
N TYR A 58 0.11 6.00 -3.38
CA TYR A 58 0.49 6.25 -4.76
C TYR A 58 1.07 4.99 -5.36
N LYS A 59 0.57 4.57 -6.51
CA LYS A 59 0.89 3.29 -7.11
C LYS A 59 1.07 3.42 -8.61
N VAL A 60 1.74 2.43 -9.19
CA VAL A 60 1.73 2.20 -10.63
C VAL A 60 1.28 0.76 -10.83
N ILE A 61 0.06 0.58 -11.34
CA ILE A 61 -0.60 -0.70 -11.48
C ILE A 61 -0.70 -1.03 -12.97
N GLY A 62 -0.02 -2.09 -13.42
CA GLY A 62 0.02 -2.43 -14.84
C GLY A 62 0.58 -1.30 -15.72
N GLY A 63 1.49 -0.48 -15.19
CA GLY A 63 2.04 0.69 -15.88
C GLY A 63 1.19 1.96 -15.76
N THR A 64 0.00 1.90 -15.17
CA THR A 64 -0.93 3.03 -15.02
C THR A 64 -0.75 3.68 -13.65
N PRO A 65 -0.44 5.00 -13.60
CA PRO A 65 -0.43 5.76 -12.35
C PRO A 65 -1.80 5.70 -11.68
N THR A 66 -1.82 5.35 -10.41
CA THR A 66 -3.06 5.16 -9.64
C THR A 66 -2.90 5.69 -8.22
N LEU A 67 -3.85 6.48 -7.78
CA LEU A 67 -4.01 6.91 -6.40
C LEU A 67 -5.07 6.05 -5.73
N VAL A 68 -4.80 5.61 -4.51
CA VAL A 68 -5.75 4.85 -3.71
C VAL A 68 -6.00 5.61 -2.42
N GLY A 69 -7.24 5.96 -2.17
CA GLY A 69 -7.70 6.62 -0.95
C GLY A 69 -8.59 5.71 -0.11
N LEU A 70 -8.39 5.74 1.20
CA LEU A 70 -9.16 4.98 2.18
C LEU A 70 -9.82 5.95 3.14
N LEU A 71 -11.09 5.75 3.47
CA LEU A 71 -11.84 6.59 4.43
C LEU A 71 -11.75 8.09 4.06
N GLU A 72 -11.17 8.92 4.96
CA GLU A 72 -10.94 10.35 4.72
C GLU A 72 -10.03 10.59 3.51
N GLY A 73 -9.09 9.68 3.22
CA GLY A 73 -8.27 9.72 2.01
C GLY A 73 -9.09 9.54 0.74
N ALA A 74 -10.15 8.72 0.78
CA ALA A 74 -11.07 8.57 -0.36
C ALA A 74 -11.85 9.87 -0.61
N LYS A 75 -12.35 10.52 0.45
CA LYS A 75 -13.02 11.82 0.36
C LYS A 75 -12.09 12.87 -0.22
N LEU A 76 -10.88 13.00 0.31
CA LEU A 76 -9.87 13.95 -0.15
C LEU A 76 -9.54 13.77 -1.64
N LEU A 77 -9.32 12.55 -2.10
CA LEU A 77 -9.05 12.29 -3.52
C LEU A 77 -10.22 12.70 -4.41
N THR A 78 -11.46 12.54 -3.94
CA THR A 78 -12.64 12.99 -4.67
C THR A 78 -12.69 14.51 -4.81
N GLU A 79 -12.42 15.22 -3.73
CA GLU A 79 -12.39 16.70 -3.71
C GLU A 79 -11.32 17.24 -4.68
N LEU A 80 -10.16 16.58 -4.73
CA LEU A 80 -9.04 16.99 -5.57
C LEU A 80 -9.11 16.48 -7.02
N PHE A 81 -10.07 15.61 -7.35
CA PHE A 81 -10.15 14.95 -8.65
C PHE A 81 -10.11 15.92 -9.84
N PHE A 82 -10.87 16.99 -9.77
CA PHE A 82 -10.95 17.97 -10.85
C PHE A 82 -9.73 18.87 -10.97
N GLU A 83 -8.90 18.96 -9.94
CA GLU A 83 -7.68 19.78 -9.91
C GLU A 83 -6.47 19.07 -10.54
N MET A 84 -6.54 17.74 -10.73
CA MET A 84 -5.47 16.91 -11.28
C MET A 84 -5.38 17.04 -12.82
N LYS A 85 -4.97 18.19 -13.34
CA LYS A 85 -4.93 18.49 -14.79
C LYS A 85 -3.64 18.06 -15.49
N SER A 86 -2.57 17.83 -14.74
CA SER A 86 -1.28 17.38 -15.27
C SER A 86 -0.55 16.55 -14.24
N LEU A 87 0.41 15.75 -14.69
CA LEU A 87 1.43 15.10 -13.86
C LEU A 87 2.80 15.59 -14.30
N GLU A 88 3.69 15.86 -13.35
CA GLU A 88 5.09 16.16 -13.66
C GLU A 88 5.99 15.16 -12.94
N ILE A 89 6.71 14.37 -13.72
CA ILE A 89 7.57 13.30 -13.24
C ILE A 89 8.95 13.47 -13.89
N ASP A 90 9.99 13.69 -13.09
CA ASP A 90 11.37 13.92 -13.55
C ASP A 90 11.47 15.03 -14.60
N GLY A 91 10.78 16.15 -14.39
CA GLY A 91 10.75 17.29 -15.33
C GLY A 91 9.93 17.03 -16.60
N ARG A 92 9.38 15.82 -16.78
CA ARG A 92 8.47 15.51 -17.89
C ARG A 92 7.04 15.79 -17.47
N LYS A 93 6.39 16.69 -18.19
CA LYS A 93 4.98 17.03 -18.00
C LYS A 93 4.10 16.16 -18.87
N TYR A 94 3.10 15.54 -18.24
CA TYR A 94 2.04 14.76 -18.87
C TYR A 94 0.73 15.54 -18.71
N SER A 95 0.08 15.88 -19.80
CA SER A 95 -1.29 16.40 -19.75
C SER A 95 -2.23 15.26 -19.36
N VAL A 96 -3.13 15.52 -18.42
CA VAL A 96 -4.15 14.55 -18.02
C VAL A 96 -5.41 14.84 -18.81
N LEU A 97 -5.67 14.06 -19.87
CA LEU A 97 -6.86 14.17 -20.70
C LEU A 97 -7.98 13.29 -20.14
N GLU A 98 -7.63 12.09 -19.71
CA GLU A 98 -8.54 11.12 -19.10
C GLU A 98 -8.16 10.78 -17.67
N ARG A 99 -9.17 10.64 -16.84
CA ARG A 99 -9.07 10.20 -15.44
C ARG A 99 -10.24 9.31 -15.11
N ASP A 100 -9.96 8.13 -14.62
CA ASP A 100 -10.98 7.25 -14.09
C ASP A 100 -11.07 7.43 -12.57
N ILE A 101 -12.28 7.54 -12.07
CA ILE A 101 -12.54 7.51 -10.64
C ILE A 101 -13.45 6.33 -10.31
N GLY A 102 -13.03 5.51 -9.37
CA GLY A 102 -13.79 4.39 -8.85
C GLY A 102 -14.05 4.53 -7.36
N PHE A 103 -15.27 4.16 -6.94
CA PHE A 103 -15.64 4.06 -5.53
C PHE A 103 -16.13 2.66 -5.22
N LYS A 104 -15.65 2.14 -4.11
CA LYS A 104 -16.11 0.86 -3.59
C LYS A 104 -16.37 0.96 -2.09
N LYS A 105 -17.46 0.33 -1.65
CA LYS A 105 -17.72 0.05 -0.25
C LYS A 105 -17.49 -1.45 -0.05
N LEU A 106 -16.50 -1.82 0.72
CA LEU A 106 -16.01 -3.18 0.82
C LEU A 106 -16.08 -3.63 2.28
N GLU A 107 -16.46 -4.87 2.49
CA GLU A 107 -16.30 -5.51 3.79
C GLU A 107 -14.82 -5.75 4.06
N VAL A 108 -14.39 -5.52 5.29
CA VAL A 108 -13.02 -5.76 5.76
C VAL A 108 -13.07 -6.38 7.15
N GLY A 109 -12.10 -7.22 7.46
CA GLY A 109 -12.06 -7.87 8.77
C GLY A 109 -11.40 -9.23 8.72
N VAL A 110 -11.73 -10.07 9.70
CA VAL A 110 -11.28 -11.46 9.81
C VAL A 110 -12.51 -12.36 9.87
N GLY A 111 -12.49 -13.44 9.12
CA GLY A 111 -13.58 -14.44 9.07
C GLY A 111 -13.05 -15.87 9.14
N ASP A 112 -13.94 -16.82 8.84
CA ASP A 112 -13.62 -18.25 8.84
C ASP A 112 -13.10 -18.73 7.49
N ASN A 113 -13.39 -18.00 6.41
CA ASN A 113 -12.95 -18.34 5.07
C ASN A 113 -11.50 -17.92 4.82
N LEU A 114 -10.79 -18.69 4.01
CA LEU A 114 -9.46 -18.37 3.54
C LEU A 114 -9.52 -17.71 2.16
N TYR A 115 -8.68 -16.73 1.96
CA TYR A 115 -8.57 -15.96 0.73
C TYR A 115 -7.12 -15.93 0.26
N ASP A 116 -6.93 -16.08 -1.04
CA ASP A 116 -5.62 -15.98 -1.67
C ASP A 116 -5.42 -14.57 -2.24
N TYR A 117 -4.22 -14.03 -1.97
CA TYR A 117 -3.76 -12.73 -2.44
C TYR A 117 -2.39 -12.86 -3.08
N ARG A 118 -2.11 -11.98 -4.03
CA ARG A 118 -0.79 -11.84 -4.62
C ARG A 118 -0.24 -10.44 -4.38
N PHE A 119 1.07 -10.34 -4.14
CA PHE A 119 1.79 -9.08 -4.17
C PHE A 119 1.98 -8.63 -5.62
N HIS A 120 1.26 -7.59 -6.01
CA HIS A 120 1.38 -6.98 -7.34
C HIS A 120 2.67 -6.14 -7.46
N THR A 121 3.16 -5.62 -6.34
CA THR A 121 4.45 -4.95 -6.22
C THR A 121 5.25 -5.55 -5.08
N LEU A 122 6.58 -5.37 -5.09
CA LEU A 122 7.48 -5.94 -4.10
C LEU A 122 7.04 -5.61 -2.65
N TRP A 123 6.90 -6.64 -1.85
CA TRP A 123 6.62 -6.49 -0.43
C TRP A 123 7.90 -6.25 0.36
N LEU A 124 8.02 -5.08 0.99
CA LEU A 124 9.13 -4.74 1.86
C LEU A 124 8.77 -5.12 3.30
N SER A 125 9.10 -6.36 3.66
CA SER A 125 8.78 -6.95 4.97
C SER A 125 9.86 -6.71 6.01
N LEU A 126 11.13 -6.73 5.61
CA LEU A 126 12.26 -6.70 6.52
C LEU A 126 12.70 -5.28 6.88
N ASN A 127 13.30 -5.13 8.06
CA ASN A 127 13.91 -3.92 8.57
C ASN A 127 15.33 -4.21 9.09
N GLN A 128 16.04 -3.19 9.53
CA GLN A 128 17.39 -3.33 10.05
C GLN A 128 17.47 -4.28 11.27
N GLN A 129 16.40 -4.35 12.07
CA GLN A 129 16.36 -5.17 13.26
C GLN A 129 16.08 -6.65 12.96
N ASN A 130 15.15 -6.93 12.03
CA ASN A 130 14.72 -8.30 11.74
C ASN A 130 15.45 -8.95 10.56
N TYR A 131 16.20 -8.19 9.75
CA TYR A 131 16.97 -8.72 8.63
C TYR A 131 18.07 -9.72 9.04
N PRO A 132 18.89 -9.46 10.09
CA PRO A 132 19.88 -10.43 10.54
C PRO A 132 19.27 -11.74 11.03
N GLU A 133 18.14 -11.66 11.74
CA GLU A 133 17.40 -12.85 12.19
C GLU A 133 16.87 -13.66 10.99
N TYR A 134 16.33 -12.99 9.98
CA TYR A 134 15.88 -13.67 8.76
C TYR A 134 17.02 -14.42 8.05
N GLN A 135 18.20 -13.82 7.97
CA GLN A 135 19.36 -14.43 7.29
C GLN A 135 19.82 -15.73 7.95
N GLN A 136 19.72 -15.84 9.26
CA GLN A 136 20.15 -17.01 10.03
C GLN A 136 19.19 -18.20 9.97
N LYS A 137 17.97 -18.01 9.42
CA LYS A 137 16.95 -19.04 9.36
C LYS A 137 17.10 -19.92 8.12
N ASP A 138 16.75 -21.19 8.26
CA ASP A 138 16.53 -22.09 7.13
C ASP A 138 15.28 -21.67 6.33
N PRO A 139 15.05 -22.26 5.15
CA PRO A 139 13.95 -21.85 4.27
C PRO A 139 12.55 -21.99 4.89
N GLU A 140 12.32 -22.99 5.73
CA GLU A 140 11.01 -23.19 6.38
C GLU A 140 10.80 -22.16 7.49
N ALA A 141 11.79 -21.97 8.35
CA ALA A 141 11.78 -20.94 9.38
C ALA A 141 11.67 -19.52 8.80
N ARG A 142 12.26 -19.24 7.62
CA ARG A 142 12.08 -17.96 6.89
C ARG A 142 10.64 -17.75 6.49
N ARG A 143 9.97 -18.77 5.96
CA ARG A 143 8.53 -18.65 5.58
C ARG A 143 7.65 -18.37 6.79
N ALA A 144 7.85 -19.11 7.88
CA ALA A 144 7.12 -18.87 9.13
C ALA A 144 7.39 -17.46 9.69
N PHE A 145 8.64 -17.01 9.62
CA PHE A 145 9.03 -15.67 10.04
C PHE A 145 8.35 -14.57 9.23
N LEU A 146 8.35 -14.70 7.90
CA LEU A 146 7.64 -13.79 7.01
C LEU A 146 6.12 -13.81 7.25
N GLY A 147 5.53 -14.96 7.56
CA GLY A 147 4.12 -15.09 7.93
C GLY A 147 3.75 -14.25 9.16
N ARG A 148 4.61 -14.28 10.21
CA ARG A 148 4.41 -13.43 11.40
C ARG A 148 4.50 -11.93 11.08
N ILE A 149 5.47 -11.55 10.23
CA ILE A 149 5.59 -10.15 9.79
C ILE A 149 4.36 -9.73 8.99
N LEU A 150 3.86 -10.57 8.09
CA LEU A 150 2.67 -10.29 7.30
C LEU A 150 1.43 -10.11 8.20
N THR A 151 1.25 -10.97 9.20
CA THR A 151 0.20 -10.80 10.21
C THR A 151 0.29 -9.44 10.90
N GLY A 152 1.49 -9.02 11.31
CA GLY A 152 1.72 -7.68 11.89
C GLY A 152 1.40 -6.55 10.92
N ASN A 153 1.67 -6.73 9.61
CA ASN A 153 1.33 -5.74 8.59
C ASN A 153 -0.21 -5.61 8.40
N MET A 154 -0.94 -6.74 8.42
CA MET A 154 -2.41 -6.73 8.38
C MET A 154 -3.03 -6.09 9.61
N LEU A 155 -2.49 -6.36 10.82
CA LEU A 155 -2.91 -5.67 12.04
C LEU A 155 -2.65 -4.16 11.96
N SER A 156 -1.52 -3.75 11.39
CA SER A 156 -1.20 -2.34 11.16
C SER A 156 -2.18 -1.68 10.17
N PHE A 157 -2.57 -2.40 9.11
CA PHE A 157 -3.61 -1.96 8.19
C PHE A 157 -4.95 -1.77 8.91
N PHE A 158 -5.43 -2.79 9.62
CA PHE A 158 -6.72 -2.73 10.35
C PHE A 158 -6.72 -1.58 11.36
N LYS A 159 -5.68 -1.46 12.19
CA LYS A 159 -5.54 -0.33 13.11
C LYS A 159 -5.55 1.02 12.38
N GLY A 160 -4.91 1.09 11.23
CA GLY A 160 -4.82 2.31 10.42
C GLY A 160 -6.16 2.78 9.85
N ILE A 161 -7.09 1.87 9.61
CA ILE A 161 -8.46 2.16 9.19
C ILE A 161 -9.45 2.22 10.36
N GLY A 162 -8.96 2.20 11.61
CA GLY A 162 -9.79 2.27 12.81
C GLY A 162 -10.50 0.97 13.16
N LEU A 163 -10.13 -0.15 12.54
CA LEU A 163 -10.70 -1.47 12.83
C LEU A 163 -9.85 -2.19 13.89
N TYR A 164 -10.45 -2.44 15.03
CA TYR A 164 -9.88 -3.26 16.10
C TYR A 164 -10.56 -4.62 16.11
N LEU A 165 -9.74 -5.66 16.01
CA LEU A 165 -10.27 -7.03 16.01
C LEU A 165 -10.84 -7.36 17.40
N PRO A 166 -11.97 -8.10 17.46
CA PRO A 166 -12.53 -8.53 18.73
C PRO A 166 -11.57 -9.47 19.47
N GLU A 167 -11.77 -9.58 20.79
CA GLU A 167 -11.00 -10.49 21.62
C GLU A 167 -11.13 -11.94 21.11
N GLY A 168 -10.00 -12.66 21.04
CA GLY A 168 -9.94 -14.01 20.52
C GLY A 168 -9.85 -14.12 18.99
N ALA A 169 -10.15 -13.08 18.22
CA ALA A 169 -9.98 -13.11 16.77
C ALA A 169 -8.48 -13.17 16.41
N ARG A 170 -8.14 -14.11 15.53
CA ARG A 170 -6.75 -14.32 15.08
C ARG A 170 -6.65 -14.23 13.57
N ILE A 171 -5.67 -13.49 13.10
CA ILE A 171 -5.28 -13.51 11.70
C ILE A 171 -4.43 -14.75 11.46
N MET A 172 -4.86 -15.59 10.54
CA MET A 172 -4.09 -16.69 9.99
C MET A 172 -3.47 -16.23 8.67
N ALA A 173 -2.16 -16.48 8.49
CA ALA A 173 -1.48 -16.11 7.26
C ALA A 173 -0.38 -17.12 6.92
N THR A 174 -0.40 -17.59 5.69
CA THR A 174 0.65 -18.43 5.11
C THR A 174 1.22 -17.74 3.89
N VAL A 175 2.52 -17.45 3.91
CA VAL A 175 3.22 -16.76 2.82
C VAL A 175 3.88 -17.78 1.90
N ARG A 176 3.76 -17.57 0.61
CA ARG A 176 4.50 -18.26 -0.45
C ARG A 176 5.38 -17.22 -1.17
N PRO A 177 6.53 -16.85 -0.57
CA PRO A 177 7.44 -15.89 -1.18
C PRO A 177 8.10 -16.54 -2.39
N GLU A 178 8.25 -15.77 -3.46
CA GLU A 178 9.14 -16.08 -4.58
C GLU A 178 10.56 -15.61 -4.26
N GLU A 179 11.51 -15.80 -5.19
CA GLU A 179 12.88 -15.35 -5.01
C GLU A 179 12.96 -13.85 -4.70
N PRO A 180 13.63 -13.45 -3.62
CA PRO A 180 13.67 -12.05 -3.24
C PRO A 180 14.45 -11.20 -4.24
N VAL A 181 13.98 -9.98 -4.47
CA VAL A 181 14.57 -9.01 -5.38
C VAL A 181 15.17 -7.85 -4.61
N LEU A 182 16.40 -7.47 -4.94
CA LEU A 182 17.03 -6.27 -4.39
C LEU A 182 16.48 -5.03 -5.11
N THR A 183 15.99 -4.07 -4.34
CA THR A 183 15.46 -2.80 -4.84
C THR A 183 16.05 -1.62 -4.08
N ASN A 184 16.05 -0.44 -4.69
CA ASN A 184 16.49 0.78 -4.05
C ASN A 184 15.29 1.60 -3.58
N TYR A 185 15.35 2.05 -2.33
CA TYR A 185 14.38 2.96 -1.76
C TYR A 185 15.09 4.01 -0.90
N LYS A 186 14.92 5.29 -1.21
CA LYS A 186 15.57 6.41 -0.49
C LYS A 186 17.07 6.19 -0.27
N ASN A 187 17.80 5.87 -1.33
CA ASN A 187 19.24 5.57 -1.33
C ASN A 187 19.66 4.36 -0.45
N THR A 188 18.70 3.55 -0.02
CA THR A 188 18.95 2.32 0.74
C THR A 188 18.57 1.12 -0.12
N ARG A 189 19.48 0.14 -0.18
CA ARG A 189 19.22 -1.14 -0.85
C ARG A 189 18.42 -2.04 0.07
N LEU A 190 17.24 -2.45 -0.36
CA LEU A 190 16.30 -3.26 0.41
C LEU A 190 15.98 -4.56 -0.33
N MET A 191 15.66 -5.58 0.44
CA MET A 191 15.14 -6.85 -0.05
C MET A 191 13.61 -6.76 -0.14
N GLY A 192 13.07 -6.96 -1.33
CA GLY A 192 11.63 -7.03 -1.59
C GLY A 192 11.21 -8.43 -2.00
N PHE A 193 10.04 -8.85 -1.59
CA PHE A 193 9.50 -10.17 -1.84
C PHE A 193 8.33 -10.10 -2.80
N PRO A 194 8.45 -10.67 -4.02
CA PRO A 194 7.29 -11.07 -4.80
C PRO A 194 6.67 -12.32 -4.20
N GLY A 195 5.49 -12.73 -4.68
CA GLY A 195 4.83 -13.95 -4.28
C GLY A 195 3.38 -13.74 -3.86
N SER A 196 2.84 -14.72 -3.15
CA SER A 196 1.44 -14.78 -2.74
C SER A 196 1.30 -15.17 -1.27
N PHE A 197 0.10 -15.04 -0.75
CA PHE A 197 -0.25 -15.49 0.59
C PHE A 197 -1.72 -15.88 0.69
N THR A 198 -2.02 -16.78 1.60
CA THR A 198 -3.37 -17.15 2.00
C THR A 198 -3.63 -16.61 3.39
N THR A 199 -4.82 -16.04 3.63
CA THR A 199 -5.20 -15.50 4.94
C THR A 199 -6.72 -15.58 5.12
N ASN A 200 -7.19 -15.59 6.37
CA ASN A 200 -8.59 -15.42 6.72
C ASN A 200 -8.99 -13.93 6.84
N ALA A 201 -8.09 -13.01 6.55
CA ALA A 201 -8.37 -11.58 6.51
C ALA A 201 -9.01 -11.18 5.17
N VAL A 202 -10.10 -10.44 5.22
CA VAL A 202 -10.73 -9.80 4.05
C VAL A 202 -10.07 -8.43 3.86
N LEU A 203 -9.30 -8.31 2.78
CA LEU A 203 -8.51 -7.13 2.46
C LEU A 203 -8.93 -6.58 1.09
N PRO A 204 -9.00 -5.25 0.92
CA PRO A 204 -9.29 -4.65 -0.38
C PRO A 204 -8.12 -4.83 -1.35
N ASP A 205 -8.45 -4.93 -2.63
CA ASP A 205 -7.45 -4.82 -3.70
C ASP A 205 -6.77 -3.44 -3.68
N PHE A 206 -5.54 -3.42 -4.14
CA PHE A 206 -4.69 -2.24 -4.30
C PHE A 206 -4.24 -1.56 -3.00
N VAL A 207 -4.63 -2.05 -1.82
CA VAL A 207 -3.98 -1.59 -0.58
C VAL A 207 -2.56 -2.17 -0.48
N GLY A 208 -1.70 -1.50 0.27
CA GLY A 208 -0.34 -1.96 0.51
C GLY A 208 -0.18 -2.59 1.88
N LEU A 209 0.68 -3.60 1.98
CA LEU A 209 1.12 -4.18 3.24
C LEU A 209 2.63 -4.02 3.40
N GLY A 210 3.10 -3.81 4.62
CA GLY A 210 4.52 -3.68 4.93
C GLY A 210 5.03 -2.25 4.93
N LYS A 211 6.27 -2.05 4.47
CA LYS A 211 6.92 -0.75 4.45
C LYS A 211 6.70 -0.01 3.13
N ALA A 212 6.84 1.31 3.20
CA ALA A 212 6.77 2.21 2.05
C ALA A 212 5.48 2.06 1.20
N VAL A 213 4.38 1.71 1.86
CA VAL A 213 3.05 1.50 1.26
C VAL A 213 2.59 2.72 0.46
N SER A 214 2.80 3.94 0.99
CA SER A 214 2.47 5.19 0.29
C SER A 214 3.34 5.45 -0.95
N HIS A 215 4.41 4.67 -1.15
CA HIS A 215 5.31 4.74 -2.31
C HIS A 215 5.10 3.58 -3.29
N GLY A 216 3.99 2.86 -3.18
CA GLY A 216 3.60 1.80 -4.09
C GLY A 216 4.09 0.40 -3.75
N PHE A 217 4.85 0.21 -2.68
CA PHE A 217 5.30 -1.12 -2.26
C PHE A 217 4.20 -1.93 -1.58
N GLY A 218 4.32 -3.25 -1.66
CA GLY A 218 3.45 -4.20 -0.99
C GLY A 218 1.99 -4.17 -1.44
N THR A 219 1.72 -3.66 -2.64
CA THR A 219 0.36 -3.63 -3.21
C THR A 219 -0.15 -5.04 -3.42
N ILE A 220 -1.33 -5.34 -2.90
CA ILE A 220 -1.96 -6.65 -2.99
C ILE A 220 -3.17 -6.65 -3.91
N MET A 221 -3.47 -7.81 -4.47
CA MET A 221 -4.70 -8.11 -5.21
C MET A 221 -5.17 -9.51 -4.83
N ARG A 222 -6.48 -9.69 -4.75
CA ARG A 222 -7.10 -11.00 -4.57
C ARG A 222 -6.96 -11.82 -5.85
N VAL A 223 -6.70 -13.12 -5.70
CA VAL A 223 -6.56 -14.09 -6.81
C VAL A 223 -7.89 -14.83 -7.03
#